data_4ac40dc60d61f995323d3c7e9f3c8a88
#
_entry.id   4ac40dc60d61f995323d3c7e9f3c8a88
#
_cell.length_a   1.000
_cell.length_b   1.000
_cell.length_c   1.000
_cell.angle_alpha   90.00
_cell.angle_beta   90.00
_cell.angle_gamma   90.00
#
_symmetry.space_group_name_H-M   'P 1'
#
loop_
_entity.id
_entity.type
_entity.pdbx_description
1 polymer ?
#
loop_
_entity_poly.entity_id
_entity_poly.type
_entity_poly.pdbx_seq_one_letter_code
_entity_poly.pdbx_strand_id
1 'polypeptide(L)'
;MADVKVLISDEEVQKYKDTCTQWSPVFLRLPIATANDVLKFFTPVTKLRGDKKMPSIYGKSQFSPFKKDKSSDAEVKIDWRTLTTRHANVVESFAPVDYVDMPLGIASDYLGEKLKKAPQTVLVMAELSASRGEPLAQAVITGKYNPDGDTSEDICDGIITIAEKEITAGNISVEKGNLYEMPKLTFENACDEIKKFVFSMDPFLRKQSNFLFCAPEVVDMYNESYLTSHQSVSYNKEYDQPYVEGSSKKLTLIGLPQLAGTKIMFATQKKNLLYGTYLESDQSFVDIMRKNHYEMSMASDMWIGVDFRTLDKRVIKFIKLAD
;
A
#
# COMPACT_ATOMS: atom_id res chain seq x y z
N MET A 1 22.29 -17.92 -40.40
CA MET A 1 21.84 -16.52 -40.37
C MET A 1 22.88 -15.74 -39.58
N ALA A 2 23.51 -14.75 -40.21
CA ALA A 2 24.52 -13.98 -39.50
C ALA A 2 23.84 -13.11 -38.43
N ASP A 3 24.27 -13.23 -37.19
CA ASP A 3 23.89 -12.34 -36.13
C ASP A 3 24.26 -10.91 -36.52
N VAL A 4 23.31 -10.15 -36.97
CA VAL A 4 23.48 -8.71 -37.18
C VAL A 4 23.59 -8.10 -35.78
N LYS A 5 24.82 -7.92 -35.31
CA LYS A 5 25.10 -7.17 -34.10
C LYS A 5 24.74 -5.70 -34.37
N VAL A 6 23.52 -5.31 -33.97
CA VAL A 6 23.07 -3.93 -34.08
C VAL A 6 23.72 -3.12 -32.96
N LEU A 7 24.75 -2.38 -33.31
CA LEU A 7 25.39 -1.42 -32.40
C LEU A 7 24.41 -0.28 -32.14
N ILE A 8 24.21 0.07 -30.85
CA ILE A 8 23.40 1.22 -30.47
C ILE A 8 24.07 2.48 -31.02
N SER A 9 23.40 3.20 -31.90
CA SER A 9 23.87 4.46 -32.44
C SER A 9 23.68 5.61 -31.48
N ASP A 10 24.43 6.69 -31.65
CA ASP A 10 24.26 7.90 -30.81
C ASP A 10 22.90 8.57 -31.07
N GLU A 11 22.34 8.41 -32.27
CA GLU A 11 20.98 8.87 -32.60
C GLU A 11 19.90 8.11 -31.81
N GLU A 12 20.09 6.78 -31.65
CA GLU A 12 19.17 5.98 -30.83
C GLU A 12 19.25 6.39 -29.35
N VAL A 13 20.46 6.57 -28.81
CA VAL A 13 20.63 7.08 -27.44
C VAL A 13 19.93 8.42 -27.28
N GLN A 14 20.05 9.31 -28.24
CA GLN A 14 19.38 10.61 -28.17
C GLN A 14 17.86 10.48 -28.23
N LYS A 15 17.30 9.61 -29.06
CA LYS A 15 15.85 9.34 -29.09
C LYS A 15 15.32 8.85 -27.74
N TYR A 16 16.06 7.95 -27.08
CA TYR A 16 15.68 7.47 -25.75
C TYR A 16 15.76 8.59 -24.69
N LYS A 17 16.78 9.44 -24.74
CA LYS A 17 16.91 10.60 -23.86
C LYS A 17 15.77 11.61 -24.04
N ASP A 18 15.43 11.92 -25.28
CA ASP A 18 14.33 12.82 -25.60
C ASP A 18 13.00 12.23 -25.11
N THR A 19 12.83 10.91 -25.27
CA THR A 19 11.69 10.17 -24.75
C THR A 19 11.62 10.25 -23.21
N CYS A 20 12.74 10.04 -22.53
CA CYS A 20 12.81 10.18 -21.07
C CYS A 20 12.40 11.56 -20.63
N THR A 21 12.93 12.60 -21.25
CA THR A 21 12.63 13.99 -20.90
C THR A 21 11.16 14.31 -21.12
N GLN A 22 10.59 13.88 -22.22
CA GLN A 22 9.19 14.15 -22.57
C GLN A 22 8.19 13.39 -21.67
N TRP A 23 8.49 12.14 -21.32
CA TRP A 23 7.57 11.23 -20.65
C TRP A 23 7.94 10.95 -19.19
N SER A 24 8.97 11.58 -18.66
CA SER A 24 9.42 11.43 -17.27
C SER A 24 8.28 11.47 -16.24
N PRO A 25 7.31 12.42 -16.31
CA PRO A 25 6.21 12.45 -15.33
C PRO A 25 5.31 11.21 -15.40
N VAL A 26 5.21 10.57 -16.56
CA VAL A 26 4.43 9.34 -16.74
C VAL A 26 5.18 8.16 -16.12
N PHE A 27 6.45 7.99 -16.47
CA PHE A 27 7.28 6.89 -15.98
C PHE A 27 7.43 6.89 -14.45
N LEU A 28 7.52 8.06 -13.83
CA LEU A 28 7.57 8.20 -12.37
C LEU A 28 6.25 7.85 -11.68
N ARG A 29 5.12 8.01 -12.37
CA ARG A 29 3.79 7.71 -11.81
C ARG A 29 3.35 6.27 -12.03
N LEU A 30 3.92 5.59 -13.03
CA LEU A 30 3.53 4.22 -13.37
C LEU A 30 3.68 3.23 -12.21
N PRO A 31 4.79 3.17 -11.46
CA PRO A 31 4.92 2.27 -10.32
C PRO A 31 3.82 2.47 -9.27
N ILE A 32 3.43 3.73 -9.03
CA ILE A 32 2.35 4.06 -8.09
C ILE A 32 0.98 3.69 -8.68
N ALA A 33 0.79 3.86 -9.98
CA ALA A 33 -0.45 3.48 -10.65
C ALA A 33 -0.66 1.96 -10.66
N THR A 34 0.39 1.19 -10.87
CA THR A 34 0.34 -0.28 -10.83
C THR A 34 0.22 -0.81 -9.39
N ALA A 35 0.84 -0.15 -8.41
CA ALA A 35 0.65 -0.43 -6.98
C ALA A 35 -0.71 0.04 -6.44
N ASN A 36 -1.59 0.59 -7.28
CA ASN A 36 -2.84 1.21 -6.84
C ASN A 36 -3.81 0.22 -6.17
N ASP A 37 -3.69 -1.07 -6.42
CA ASP A 37 -4.49 -2.09 -5.73
C ASP A 37 -4.32 -2.02 -4.20
N VAL A 38 -3.15 -1.66 -3.74
CA VAL A 38 -2.84 -1.40 -2.32
C VAL A 38 -2.98 0.08 -1.99
N LEU A 39 -2.35 0.96 -2.76
CA LEU A 39 -2.27 2.39 -2.46
C LEU A 39 -3.62 3.12 -2.50
N LYS A 40 -4.64 2.57 -3.17
CA LYS A 40 -6.01 3.12 -3.14
C LYS A 40 -6.61 3.20 -1.73
N PHE A 41 -6.12 2.39 -0.80
CA PHE A 41 -6.54 2.39 0.60
C PHE A 41 -5.76 3.36 1.48
N PHE A 42 -4.75 4.02 0.95
CA PHE A 42 -3.93 4.99 1.66
C PHE A 42 -4.31 6.42 1.30
N THR A 43 -3.95 7.34 2.18
CA THR A 43 -4.08 8.78 1.95
C THR A 43 -2.70 9.33 1.56
N PRO A 44 -2.56 9.93 0.36
CA PRO A 44 -1.29 10.47 -0.09
C PRO A 44 -0.88 11.72 0.68
N VAL A 45 0.38 11.79 1.06
CA VAL A 45 1.06 12.98 1.57
C VAL A 45 2.13 13.35 0.56
N THR A 46 1.80 14.25 -0.35
CA THR A 46 2.67 14.67 -1.44
C THR A 46 3.75 15.67 -0.98
N LYS A 47 4.79 15.84 -1.80
CA LYS A 47 5.90 16.79 -1.56
C LYS A 47 6.64 16.55 -0.25
N LEU A 48 6.78 15.28 0.13
CA LEU A 48 7.45 14.90 1.37
C LEU A 48 8.82 14.27 1.10
N ARG A 49 9.85 14.90 1.67
CA ARG A 49 11.22 14.38 1.75
C ARG A 49 11.64 14.28 3.20
N GLY A 50 12.09 13.10 3.60
CA GLY A 50 12.49 12.84 4.99
C GLY A 50 11.28 12.80 5.92
N ASP A 51 11.36 13.44 7.05
CA ASP A 51 10.44 13.30 8.17
C ASP A 51 9.39 14.40 8.21
N LYS A 52 8.14 14.01 8.41
CA LYS A 52 7.03 14.94 8.67
C LYS A 52 6.22 14.52 9.88
N LYS A 53 6.11 15.41 10.85
CA LYS A 53 5.23 15.19 12.01
C LYS A 53 3.77 15.33 11.61
N MET A 54 2.99 14.31 11.91
CA MET A 54 1.56 14.22 11.65
C MET A 54 0.79 14.29 12.96
N PRO A 55 0.08 15.39 13.24
CA PRO A 55 -0.68 15.54 14.49
C PRO A 55 -2.00 14.76 14.41
N SER A 56 -2.38 14.17 15.54
CA SER A 56 -3.71 13.67 15.81
C SER A 56 -4.26 14.34 17.06
N ILE A 57 -5.36 15.05 16.93
CA ILE A 57 -5.94 15.87 17.99
C ILE A 57 -7.21 15.19 18.51
N TYR A 58 -7.27 14.94 19.80
CA TYR A 58 -8.43 14.39 20.50
C TYR A 58 -8.91 15.38 21.54
N GLY A 59 -10.17 15.81 21.41
CA GLY A 59 -10.83 16.64 22.38
C GLY A 59 -11.81 15.81 23.22
N LYS A 60 -11.84 16.02 24.54
CA LYS A 60 -12.85 15.50 25.45
C LYS A 60 -13.57 16.68 26.09
N SER A 61 -14.78 16.93 25.62
CA SER A 61 -15.64 17.99 26.15
C SER A 61 -17.07 17.50 26.25
N GLN A 62 -17.81 17.94 27.25
CA GLN A 62 -19.18 17.53 27.49
C GLN A 62 -20.07 18.74 27.81
N PHE A 63 -21.24 18.77 27.18
CA PHE A 63 -22.28 19.67 27.64
C PHE A 63 -22.84 19.17 28.96
N SER A 64 -23.15 20.09 29.84
CA SER A 64 -23.82 19.82 31.11
C SER A 64 -25.00 20.76 31.30
N PRO A 65 -25.97 20.42 32.13
CA PRO A 65 -27.06 21.34 32.49
C PRO A 65 -26.51 22.69 32.91
N PHE A 66 -27.21 23.75 32.53
CA PHE A 66 -26.81 25.13 32.83
C PHE A 66 -26.64 25.35 34.33
N LYS A 67 -25.45 25.81 34.72
CA LYS A 67 -25.14 26.31 36.07
C LYS A 67 -24.32 27.59 35.93
N LYS A 68 -24.72 28.64 36.64
CA LYS A 68 -24.14 29.99 36.49
C LYS A 68 -22.63 30.05 36.78
N ASP A 69 -22.13 29.17 37.66
CA ASP A 69 -20.75 29.19 38.16
C ASP A 69 -19.95 27.93 37.78
N LYS A 70 -20.35 27.22 36.71
CA LYS A 70 -19.68 26.03 36.31
C LYS A 70 -18.64 26.29 35.21
N SER A 71 -17.38 26.07 35.55
CA SER A 71 -16.32 25.85 34.55
C SER A 71 -16.18 24.33 34.28
N SER A 72 -16.05 23.92 33.05
CA SER A 72 -15.70 22.57 32.69
C SER A 72 -14.32 22.58 32.05
N ASP A 73 -13.41 21.76 32.57
CA ASP A 73 -12.10 21.57 31.96
C ASP A 73 -12.24 20.79 30.64
N ALA A 74 -11.80 21.39 29.58
CA ALA A 74 -11.68 20.72 28.29
C ALA A 74 -10.30 20.08 28.17
N GLU A 75 -10.24 18.77 28.05
CA GLU A 75 -8.98 18.05 27.83
C GLU A 75 -8.74 17.93 26.31
N VAL A 76 -7.66 18.52 25.84
CA VAL A 76 -7.19 18.35 24.45
C VAL A 76 -5.87 17.60 24.49
N LYS A 77 -5.87 16.40 23.93
CA LYS A 77 -4.66 15.59 23.76
C LYS A 77 -4.20 15.66 22.31
N ILE A 78 -2.93 15.96 22.11
CA ILE A 78 -2.28 15.97 20.80
C ILE A 78 -1.25 14.86 20.79
N ASP A 79 -1.46 13.87 19.92
CA ASP A 79 -0.48 12.81 19.67
C ASP A 79 0.23 13.10 18.35
N TRP A 80 1.54 12.91 18.35
CA TRP A 80 2.39 13.14 17.19
C TRP A 80 2.96 11.82 16.70
N ARG A 81 2.81 11.55 15.40
CA ARG A 81 3.55 10.49 14.72
C ARG A 81 4.40 11.10 13.62
N THR A 82 5.50 10.44 13.28
CA THR A 82 6.42 10.93 12.26
C THR A 82 6.34 10.02 11.05
N LEU A 83 5.81 10.53 9.95
CA LEU A 83 5.87 9.87 8.66
C LEU A 83 7.25 10.12 8.07
N THR A 84 8.04 9.06 7.92
CA THR A 84 9.39 9.11 7.34
C THR A 84 9.37 8.58 5.93
N THR A 85 9.85 9.37 4.97
CA THR A 85 10.10 8.91 3.61
C THR A 85 11.58 8.64 3.38
N ARG A 86 11.87 7.58 2.64
CA ARG A 86 13.22 7.17 2.25
C ARG A 86 13.43 7.36 0.77
N HIS A 87 14.64 7.66 0.39
CA HIS A 87 15.04 7.78 -1.01
C HIS A 87 15.36 6.39 -1.55
N ALA A 88 14.69 6.01 -2.60
CA ALA A 88 14.90 4.77 -3.32
C ALA A 88 15.31 5.07 -4.74
N ASN A 89 16.21 4.30 -5.30
CA ASN A 89 16.63 4.38 -6.68
C ASN A 89 16.62 2.99 -7.32
N VAL A 90 16.49 2.99 -8.62
CA VAL A 90 16.64 1.78 -9.42
C VAL A 90 17.46 2.11 -10.67
N VAL A 91 18.40 1.22 -10.99
CA VAL A 91 19.22 1.31 -12.20
C VAL A 91 19.13 -0.03 -12.92
N GLU A 92 18.42 -0.06 -14.04
CA GLU A 92 18.19 -1.26 -14.82
C GLU A 92 18.89 -1.16 -16.17
N SER A 93 19.43 -2.28 -16.66
CA SER A 93 20.05 -2.38 -17.96
C SER A 93 19.17 -3.19 -18.88
N PHE A 94 19.01 -2.74 -20.12
CA PHE A 94 18.26 -3.44 -21.16
C PHE A 94 18.96 -3.30 -22.51
N ALA A 95 18.75 -4.29 -23.37
CA ALA A 95 19.23 -4.26 -24.74
C ALA A 95 18.06 -3.87 -25.67
N PRO A 96 18.10 -2.72 -26.35
CA PRO A 96 17.02 -2.30 -27.24
C PRO A 96 16.69 -3.31 -28.34
N VAL A 97 17.68 -4.07 -28.79
CA VAL A 97 17.52 -5.10 -29.83
C VAL A 97 16.53 -6.20 -29.44
N ASP A 98 16.46 -6.55 -28.16
CA ASP A 98 15.57 -7.61 -27.65
C ASP A 98 14.09 -7.24 -27.77
N TYR A 99 13.77 -5.97 -27.95
CA TYR A 99 12.41 -5.45 -27.97
C TYR A 99 11.91 -5.02 -29.35
N VAL A 100 12.76 -5.08 -30.39
CA VAL A 100 12.41 -4.59 -31.75
C VAL A 100 11.22 -5.34 -32.34
N ASP A 101 11.09 -6.63 -32.04
CA ASP A 101 10.07 -7.52 -32.64
C ASP A 101 8.99 -7.96 -31.64
N MET A 102 8.96 -7.41 -30.40
CA MET A 102 7.98 -7.82 -29.42
C MET A 102 6.61 -7.18 -29.67
N PRO A 103 5.52 -7.97 -29.66
CA PRO A 103 4.18 -7.39 -29.60
C PRO A 103 4.01 -6.67 -28.27
N LEU A 104 3.42 -5.49 -28.35
CA LEU A 104 3.20 -4.58 -27.24
C LEU A 104 2.41 -5.24 -26.11
N GLY A 105 3.08 -5.42 -24.96
CA GLY A 105 2.55 -6.10 -23.80
C GLY A 105 1.68 -5.20 -22.88
N ILE A 106 1.62 -5.58 -21.65
CA ILE A 106 0.72 -5.12 -20.57
C ILE A 106 0.72 -3.60 -20.34
N ALA A 107 1.82 -2.89 -20.61
CA ALA A 107 1.90 -1.43 -20.43
C ALA A 107 0.84 -0.65 -21.24
N SER A 108 0.39 -1.20 -22.37
CA SER A 108 -0.66 -0.57 -23.18
C SER A 108 -2.01 -0.50 -22.47
N ASP A 109 -2.29 -1.43 -21.55
CA ASP A 109 -3.56 -1.51 -20.84
C ASP A 109 -3.65 -0.47 -19.71
N TYR A 110 -2.52 -0.15 -19.08
CA TYR A 110 -2.45 0.88 -18.03
C TYR A 110 -2.38 2.31 -18.58
N LEU A 111 -1.89 2.48 -19.79
CA LEU A 111 -1.55 3.78 -20.35
C LEU A 111 -2.63 4.39 -21.25
N GLY A 112 -3.68 3.62 -21.56
CA GLY A 112 -4.83 4.05 -22.36
C GLY A 112 -4.52 4.30 -23.83
N GLU A 113 -5.54 4.69 -24.60
CA GLU A 113 -5.49 4.80 -26.07
C GLU A 113 -4.45 5.78 -26.61
N LYS A 114 -4.03 6.76 -25.84
CA LYS A 114 -3.03 7.76 -26.27
C LYS A 114 -1.66 7.17 -26.48
N LEU A 115 -1.32 6.10 -25.76
CA LEU A 115 -0.02 5.44 -25.85
C LEU A 115 0.01 4.25 -26.82
N LYS A 116 -1.14 3.76 -27.29
CA LYS A 116 -1.21 2.75 -28.37
C LYS A 116 -0.54 3.21 -29.67
N LYS A 117 -0.33 4.52 -29.82
CA LYS A 117 0.37 5.15 -30.95
C LYS A 117 1.75 5.70 -30.59
N ALA A 118 2.23 5.41 -29.39
CA ALA A 118 3.51 5.91 -28.91
C ALA A 118 4.67 5.15 -29.60
N PRO A 119 5.85 5.79 -29.74
CA PRO A 119 7.05 5.12 -30.19
C PRO A 119 7.36 3.89 -29.32
N GLN A 120 7.92 2.86 -29.93
CA GLN A 120 8.30 1.61 -29.24
C GLN A 120 9.19 1.87 -28.01
N THR A 121 10.07 2.88 -28.08
CA THR A 121 10.91 3.31 -26.96
C THR A 121 10.09 3.69 -25.72
N VAL A 122 8.96 4.40 -25.89
CA VAL A 122 8.07 4.78 -24.78
C VAL A 122 7.45 3.55 -24.13
N LEU A 123 7.09 2.55 -24.94
CA LEU A 123 6.42 1.35 -24.46
C LEU A 123 7.34 0.47 -23.63
N VAL A 124 8.58 0.27 -24.09
CA VAL A 124 9.60 -0.47 -23.32
C VAL A 124 9.87 0.19 -21.97
N MET A 125 10.06 1.51 -21.96
CA MET A 125 10.32 2.25 -20.72
C MET A 125 9.11 2.28 -19.79
N ALA A 126 7.90 2.33 -20.35
CA ALA A 126 6.67 2.26 -19.61
C ALA A 126 6.50 0.89 -18.94
N GLU A 127 6.81 -0.20 -19.66
CA GLU A 127 6.75 -1.56 -19.11
C GLU A 127 7.75 -1.75 -17.97
N LEU A 128 9.00 -1.32 -18.17
CA LEU A 128 10.02 -1.34 -17.10
C LEU A 128 9.59 -0.52 -15.88
N SER A 129 8.91 0.60 -16.09
CA SER A 129 8.41 1.42 -14.99
C SER A 129 7.20 0.77 -14.30
N ALA A 130 6.31 0.15 -15.06
CA ALA A 130 5.11 -0.50 -14.54
C ALA A 130 5.43 -1.76 -13.72
N SER A 131 6.41 -2.56 -14.16
CA SER A 131 6.83 -3.79 -13.47
C SER A 131 7.33 -3.57 -12.04
N ARG A 132 7.72 -2.34 -11.69
CA ARG A 132 8.14 -1.95 -10.33
C ARG A 132 6.98 -1.79 -9.35
N GLY A 133 5.73 -1.79 -9.83
CA GLY A 133 4.57 -1.50 -9.00
C GLY A 133 4.24 -2.60 -8.00
N GLU A 134 4.30 -3.87 -8.40
CA GLU A 134 4.02 -4.98 -7.50
C GLU A 134 5.07 -5.12 -6.37
N PRO A 135 6.40 -5.09 -6.65
CA PRO A 135 7.41 -5.01 -5.61
C PRO A 135 7.25 -3.80 -4.68
N LEU A 136 6.82 -2.66 -5.22
CA LEU A 136 6.54 -1.47 -4.42
C LEU A 136 5.33 -1.68 -3.49
N ALA A 137 4.26 -2.32 -3.98
CA ALA A 137 3.10 -2.68 -3.16
C ALA A 137 3.48 -3.63 -2.03
N GLN A 138 4.37 -4.59 -2.28
CA GLN A 138 4.91 -5.49 -1.27
C GLN A 138 5.71 -4.71 -0.23
N ALA A 139 6.62 -3.83 -0.65
CA ALA A 139 7.41 -2.98 0.25
C ALA A 139 6.54 -2.11 1.17
N VAL A 140 5.47 -1.53 0.65
CA VAL A 140 4.52 -0.71 1.43
C VAL A 140 3.83 -1.52 2.54
N ILE A 141 3.58 -2.80 2.34
CA ILE A 141 2.88 -3.65 3.31
C ILE A 141 3.85 -4.34 4.27
N THR A 142 4.85 -5.05 3.76
CA THR A 142 5.72 -5.93 4.56
C THR A 142 7.19 -5.52 4.56
N GLY A 143 7.57 -4.47 3.81
CA GLY A 143 8.95 -4.02 3.72
C GLY A 143 9.59 -3.77 5.08
N LYS A 144 10.90 -3.94 5.13
CA LYS A 144 11.73 -3.66 6.30
C LYS A 144 12.96 -2.88 5.89
N TYR A 145 13.02 -1.62 6.27
CA TYR A 145 14.11 -0.75 5.85
C TYR A 145 15.49 -1.31 6.18
N ASN A 146 16.30 -1.45 5.15
CA ASN A 146 17.70 -1.84 5.25
C ASN A 146 18.53 -0.96 4.29
N PRO A 147 19.40 -0.07 4.79
CA PRO A 147 20.19 0.81 3.95
C PRO A 147 21.23 0.09 3.06
N ASP A 148 21.57 -1.15 3.42
CA ASP A 148 22.52 -2.00 2.69
C ASP A 148 21.82 -3.08 1.86
N GLY A 149 20.50 -3.01 1.75
CA GLY A 149 19.69 -3.98 1.01
C GLY A 149 19.60 -3.65 -0.48
N ASP A 150 19.33 -4.68 -1.28
CA ASP A 150 19.28 -4.59 -2.74
C ASP A 150 17.88 -4.87 -3.31
N THR A 151 16.89 -5.08 -2.44
CA THR A 151 15.53 -5.44 -2.85
C THR A 151 14.53 -4.30 -2.64
N SER A 152 13.39 -4.37 -3.30
CA SER A 152 12.32 -3.40 -3.09
C SER A 152 11.76 -3.43 -1.66
N GLU A 153 11.83 -4.57 -0.98
CA GLU A 153 11.36 -4.71 0.41
C GLU A 153 12.26 -3.96 1.41
N ASP A 154 13.50 -3.63 1.03
CA ASP A 154 14.46 -2.89 1.86
C ASP A 154 14.27 -1.37 1.81
N ILE A 155 13.37 -0.86 0.96
CA ILE A 155 13.20 0.58 0.72
C ILE A 155 12.69 1.31 1.95
N CYS A 156 11.65 0.78 2.60
CA CYS A 156 11.01 1.42 3.76
C CYS A 156 10.40 0.39 4.70
N ASP A 157 10.11 0.81 5.93
CA ASP A 157 9.29 0.00 6.82
C ASP A 157 7.85 -0.01 6.31
N GLY A 158 7.33 -1.19 6.00
CA GLY A 158 5.93 -1.41 5.63
C GLY A 158 4.99 -1.36 6.84
N ILE A 159 3.70 -1.32 6.57
CA ILE A 159 2.65 -1.21 7.59
C ILE A 159 2.71 -2.33 8.63
N ILE A 160 2.98 -3.57 8.20
CA ILE A 160 3.08 -4.72 9.12
C ILE A 160 4.34 -4.61 9.98
N THR A 161 5.48 -4.27 9.39
CA THR A 161 6.73 -4.06 10.12
C THR A 161 6.61 -2.96 11.16
N ILE A 162 5.91 -1.86 10.84
CA ILE A 162 5.60 -0.80 11.79
C ILE A 162 4.70 -1.32 12.90
N ALA A 163 3.65 -2.09 12.57
CA ALA A 163 2.76 -2.68 13.57
C ALA A 163 3.51 -3.61 14.54
N GLU A 164 4.43 -4.44 14.04
CA GLU A 164 5.28 -5.32 14.87
C GLU A 164 6.19 -4.53 15.81
N LYS A 165 6.84 -3.48 15.31
CA LYS A 165 7.64 -2.57 16.12
C LYS A 165 6.80 -1.91 17.23
N GLU A 166 5.58 -1.47 16.92
CA GLU A 166 4.68 -0.82 17.86
C GLU A 166 4.07 -1.81 18.88
N ILE A 167 3.87 -3.07 18.50
CA ILE A 167 3.50 -4.16 19.43
C ILE A 167 4.66 -4.40 20.41
N THR A 168 5.87 -4.52 19.91
CA THR A 168 7.08 -4.72 20.73
C THR A 168 7.33 -3.54 21.67
N ALA A 169 7.08 -2.33 21.22
CA ALA A 169 7.17 -1.11 22.04
C ALA A 169 6.00 -0.94 23.04
N GLY A 170 4.98 -1.83 23.02
CA GLY A 170 3.82 -1.75 23.87
C GLY A 170 2.84 -0.62 23.53
N ASN A 171 2.97 0.00 22.36
CA ASN A 171 2.02 1.01 21.88
C ASN A 171 0.76 0.37 21.31
N ILE A 172 0.87 -0.85 20.82
CA ILE A 172 -0.23 -1.72 20.42
C ILE A 172 -0.30 -2.86 21.43
N SER A 173 -1.35 -2.90 22.27
CA SER A 173 -1.51 -3.92 23.29
C SER A 173 -2.99 -4.16 23.62
N VAL A 174 -3.27 -5.31 24.22
CA VAL A 174 -4.62 -5.66 24.69
C VAL A 174 -5.08 -4.68 25.77
N GLU A 175 -4.17 -4.23 26.64
CA GLU A 175 -4.47 -3.28 27.73
C GLU A 175 -4.93 -1.90 27.18
N LYS A 176 -4.31 -1.43 26.09
CA LYS A 176 -4.72 -0.20 25.39
C LYS A 176 -6.01 -0.37 24.58
N GLY A 177 -6.47 -1.61 24.40
CA GLY A 177 -7.69 -1.95 23.69
C GLY A 177 -7.60 -1.85 22.16
N ASN A 178 -6.39 -1.66 21.62
CA ASN A 178 -6.12 -1.57 20.19
C ASN A 178 -5.53 -2.87 19.58
N LEU A 179 -5.31 -3.92 20.42
CA LEU A 179 -4.92 -5.26 19.97
C LEU A 179 -6.00 -6.28 20.36
N TYR A 180 -6.24 -7.23 19.49
CA TYR A 180 -7.08 -8.40 19.73
C TYR A 180 -6.27 -9.66 19.39
N GLU A 181 -6.14 -10.56 20.35
CA GLU A 181 -5.53 -11.87 20.14
C GLU A 181 -6.61 -12.82 19.66
N MET A 182 -6.43 -13.39 18.49
CA MET A 182 -7.37 -14.28 17.84
C MET A 182 -6.79 -15.67 17.74
N PRO A 183 -7.55 -16.72 18.04
CA PRO A 183 -7.10 -18.07 17.83
C PRO A 183 -6.83 -18.35 16.35
N LYS A 184 -6.16 -19.44 16.06
CA LYS A 184 -5.93 -19.88 14.69
C LYS A 184 -7.24 -20.01 13.93
N LEU A 185 -7.31 -19.38 12.77
CA LEU A 185 -8.47 -19.43 11.89
C LEU A 185 -8.49 -20.76 11.11
N THR A 186 -9.69 -21.29 10.95
CA THR A 186 -9.99 -22.48 10.14
C THR A 186 -11.24 -22.21 9.30
N PHE A 187 -11.51 -23.05 8.32
CA PHE A 187 -12.71 -22.99 7.49
C PHE A 187 -14.01 -23.16 8.28
N GLU A 188 -13.95 -23.62 9.54
CA GLU A 188 -15.13 -23.80 10.40
C GLU A 188 -15.38 -22.60 11.32
N ASN A 189 -14.30 -21.96 11.86
CA ASN A 189 -14.43 -20.95 12.92
C ASN A 189 -14.25 -19.51 12.46
N ALA A 190 -13.80 -19.27 11.24
CA ALA A 190 -13.38 -17.95 10.78
C ALA A 190 -14.52 -16.90 10.87
N CYS A 191 -15.73 -17.27 10.53
CA CYS A 191 -16.88 -16.36 10.60
C CYS A 191 -17.17 -15.94 12.05
N ASP A 192 -17.20 -16.87 12.98
CA ASP A 192 -17.50 -16.61 14.38
C ASP A 192 -16.38 -15.81 15.07
N GLU A 193 -15.11 -16.13 14.80
CA GLU A 193 -13.98 -15.41 15.41
C GLU A 193 -13.88 -13.99 14.90
N ILE A 194 -14.06 -13.75 13.61
CA ILE A 194 -14.09 -12.40 13.05
C ILE A 194 -15.30 -11.61 13.57
N LYS A 195 -16.44 -12.25 13.78
CA LYS A 195 -17.62 -11.64 14.41
C LYS A 195 -17.34 -11.25 15.87
N LYS A 196 -16.68 -12.09 16.66
CA LYS A 196 -16.23 -11.74 18.02
C LYS A 196 -15.29 -10.53 18.01
N PHE A 197 -14.36 -10.48 17.06
CA PHE A 197 -13.51 -9.31 16.86
C PHE A 197 -14.33 -8.03 16.62
N VAL A 198 -15.33 -8.06 15.73
CA VAL A 198 -16.21 -6.92 15.48
C VAL A 198 -16.88 -6.43 16.77
N PHE A 199 -17.36 -7.34 17.63
CA PHE A 199 -17.98 -6.96 18.89
C PHE A 199 -16.97 -6.41 19.91
N SER A 200 -15.69 -6.76 19.79
CA SER A 200 -14.61 -6.24 20.63
C SER A 200 -14.12 -4.86 20.22
N MET A 201 -14.53 -4.35 19.04
CA MET A 201 -14.13 -3.03 18.54
C MET A 201 -14.75 -1.91 19.39
N ASP A 202 -14.01 -0.79 19.50
CA ASP A 202 -14.54 0.43 20.13
C ASP A 202 -15.82 0.90 19.42
N PRO A 203 -16.85 1.35 20.13
CA PRO A 203 -18.10 1.81 19.53
C PRO A 203 -17.94 2.94 18.51
N PHE A 204 -16.94 3.82 18.65
CA PHE A 204 -16.65 4.88 17.67
C PHE A 204 -16.08 4.31 16.39
N LEU A 205 -15.14 3.36 16.48
CA LEU A 205 -14.59 2.67 15.33
C LEU A 205 -15.68 1.88 14.61
N ARG A 206 -16.50 1.13 15.35
CA ARG A 206 -17.56 0.29 14.80
C ARG A 206 -18.65 1.07 14.06
N LYS A 207 -18.93 2.32 14.43
CA LYS A 207 -19.92 3.16 13.75
C LYS A 207 -19.45 3.69 12.40
N GLN A 208 -18.16 3.70 12.14
CA GLN A 208 -17.56 4.27 10.93
C GLN A 208 -17.33 3.16 9.89
N SER A 209 -17.28 3.55 8.63
CA SER A 209 -16.90 2.62 7.56
C SER A 209 -15.40 2.35 7.62
N ASN A 210 -15.05 1.08 7.82
CA ASN A 210 -13.68 0.61 7.99
C ASN A 210 -13.38 -0.52 7.00
N PHE A 211 -12.10 -0.77 6.81
CA PHE A 211 -11.59 -1.91 6.07
C PHE A 211 -10.85 -2.84 7.03
N LEU A 212 -11.13 -4.13 6.95
CA LEU A 212 -10.34 -5.17 7.60
C LEU A 212 -9.38 -5.74 6.57
N PHE A 213 -8.10 -5.43 6.73
CA PHE A 213 -7.04 -5.93 5.87
C PHE A 213 -6.51 -7.25 6.40
N CYS A 214 -6.51 -8.26 5.56
CA CYS A 214 -6.09 -9.61 5.89
C CYS A 214 -5.45 -10.31 4.69
N ALA A 215 -4.88 -11.49 4.93
CA ALA A 215 -4.42 -12.36 3.87
C ALA A 215 -5.60 -12.90 3.03
N PRO A 216 -5.42 -13.21 1.75
CA PRO A 216 -6.47 -13.77 0.89
C PRO A 216 -7.05 -15.06 1.47
N GLU A 217 -6.21 -15.92 2.07
CA GLU A 217 -6.63 -17.18 2.68
C GLU A 217 -7.66 -16.96 3.80
N VAL A 218 -7.58 -15.83 4.52
CA VAL A 218 -8.55 -15.48 5.56
C VAL A 218 -9.90 -15.14 4.96
N VAL A 219 -9.91 -14.49 3.79
CA VAL A 219 -11.15 -14.20 3.06
C VAL A 219 -11.83 -15.50 2.62
N ASP A 220 -11.04 -16.44 2.09
CA ASP A 220 -11.54 -17.74 1.67
C ASP A 220 -12.10 -18.55 2.85
N MET A 221 -11.36 -18.58 3.98
CA MET A 221 -11.81 -19.22 5.22
C MET A 221 -13.10 -18.58 5.74
N TYR A 222 -13.21 -17.26 5.68
CA TYR A 222 -14.38 -16.53 6.14
C TYR A 222 -15.61 -16.87 5.27
N ASN A 223 -15.47 -16.85 3.95
CA ASN A 223 -16.55 -17.14 3.02
C ASN A 223 -17.04 -18.58 3.17
N GLU A 224 -16.14 -19.54 3.26
CA GLU A 224 -16.49 -20.95 3.46
C GLU A 224 -17.16 -21.20 4.82
N SER A 225 -16.61 -20.62 5.90
CA SER A 225 -17.20 -20.67 7.23
C SER A 225 -18.60 -20.05 7.28
N TYR A 226 -18.80 -18.93 6.58
CA TYR A 226 -20.09 -18.26 6.47
C TYR A 226 -21.13 -19.15 5.80
N LEU A 227 -20.75 -19.82 4.72
CA LEU A 227 -21.63 -20.74 3.99
C LEU A 227 -22.05 -21.95 4.82
N THR A 228 -21.06 -22.55 5.51
CA THR A 228 -21.30 -23.70 6.36
C THR A 228 -22.24 -23.36 7.51
N SER A 229 -22.12 -22.16 8.07
CA SER A 229 -22.94 -21.70 9.19
C SER A 229 -24.37 -21.35 8.79
N HIS A 230 -24.61 -20.88 7.55
CA HIS A 230 -25.90 -20.36 7.12
C HIS A 230 -26.68 -21.28 6.19
N GLN A 231 -26.26 -22.51 5.95
CA GLN A 231 -26.88 -23.65 5.23
C GLN A 231 -27.93 -23.41 4.11
N SER A 232 -28.40 -22.18 3.89
CA SER A 232 -29.49 -21.84 3.00
C SER A 232 -29.18 -20.77 1.95
N VAL A 233 -27.92 -20.51 1.70
CA VAL A 233 -27.57 -19.56 0.65
C VAL A 233 -27.68 -20.26 -0.70
N SER A 234 -28.73 -19.93 -1.46
CA SER A 234 -28.86 -20.34 -2.86
C SER A 234 -27.58 -19.93 -3.59
N TYR A 235 -27.07 -20.85 -4.43
CA TYR A 235 -25.90 -20.62 -5.30
C TYR A 235 -26.20 -19.48 -6.29
N ASN A 236 -26.13 -18.25 -5.79
CA ASN A 236 -26.43 -17.04 -6.54
C ASN A 236 -25.17 -16.17 -6.65
N LYS A 237 -25.08 -15.40 -7.72
CA LYS A 237 -23.94 -14.60 -8.15
C LYS A 237 -23.39 -13.55 -7.15
N GLU A 238 -23.99 -13.39 -6.00
CA GLU A 238 -23.60 -12.48 -4.93
C GLU A 238 -22.94 -13.23 -3.77
N TYR A 239 -22.11 -14.19 -4.09
CA TYR A 239 -21.48 -15.10 -3.13
C TYR A 239 -20.35 -14.47 -2.30
N ASP A 240 -19.73 -13.44 -2.81
CA ASP A 240 -18.74 -12.66 -2.07
C ASP A 240 -19.43 -11.81 -1.01
N GLN A 241 -19.20 -12.13 0.26
CA GLN A 241 -19.62 -11.29 1.37
C GLN A 241 -18.55 -10.22 1.65
N PRO A 242 -18.59 -9.08 0.97
CA PRO A 242 -17.59 -8.04 1.17
C PRO A 242 -17.67 -7.42 2.57
N TYR A 243 -18.80 -7.64 3.27
CA TYR A 243 -19.03 -7.09 4.60
C TYR A 243 -19.00 -8.18 5.65
N VAL A 244 -18.29 -7.88 6.74
CA VAL A 244 -18.23 -8.77 7.89
C VAL A 244 -19.57 -8.81 8.63
N GLU A 245 -20.03 -10.00 9.00
CA GLU A 245 -21.23 -10.20 9.79
C GLU A 245 -21.16 -9.49 11.14
N GLY A 246 -22.28 -8.95 11.60
CA GLY A 246 -22.35 -8.18 12.84
C GLY A 246 -21.79 -6.74 12.77
N SER A 247 -21.23 -6.34 11.61
CA SER A 247 -20.69 -4.98 11.40
C SER A 247 -21.72 -3.97 10.92
N SER A 248 -22.97 -4.38 10.64
CA SER A 248 -24.00 -3.54 10.01
C SER A 248 -23.54 -2.92 8.68
N LYS A 249 -22.80 -3.67 7.86
CA LYS A 249 -22.18 -3.24 6.59
C LYS A 249 -21.16 -2.11 6.76
N LYS A 250 -20.53 -1.99 7.94
CA LYS A 250 -19.54 -0.95 8.23
C LYS A 250 -18.10 -1.45 8.14
N LEU A 251 -17.87 -2.74 8.18
CA LEU A 251 -16.56 -3.35 8.05
C LEU A 251 -16.50 -4.16 6.76
N THR A 252 -15.65 -3.73 5.83
CA THR A 252 -15.40 -4.41 4.57
C THR A 252 -14.16 -5.28 4.70
N LEU A 253 -14.25 -6.54 4.30
CA LEU A 253 -13.13 -7.47 4.29
C LEU A 253 -12.31 -7.27 3.01
N ILE A 254 -11.00 -7.04 3.16
CA ILE A 254 -10.08 -6.80 2.05
C ILE A 254 -8.93 -7.80 2.14
N GLY A 255 -8.89 -8.75 1.22
CA GLY A 255 -7.76 -9.66 1.03
C GLY A 255 -6.67 -8.97 0.22
N LEU A 256 -5.49 -8.83 0.79
CA LEU A 256 -4.32 -8.31 0.09
C LEU A 256 -3.29 -9.43 -0.08
N PRO A 257 -2.89 -9.77 -1.32
CA PRO A 257 -1.87 -10.79 -1.57
C PRO A 257 -0.56 -10.52 -0.81
N GLN A 258 -0.22 -9.26 -0.60
CA GLN A 258 0.97 -8.83 0.13
C GLN A 258 0.92 -9.15 1.63
N LEU A 259 -0.25 -9.52 2.16
CA LEU A 259 -0.44 -10.00 3.54
C LEU A 259 -0.36 -11.53 3.68
N ALA A 260 -0.16 -12.26 2.59
CA ALA A 260 -0.02 -13.71 2.63
C ALA A 260 1.09 -14.13 3.61
N GLY A 261 0.81 -15.12 4.45
CA GLY A 261 1.75 -15.59 5.46
C GLY A 261 1.96 -14.67 6.67
N THR A 262 1.35 -13.48 6.73
CA THR A 262 1.42 -12.60 7.91
C THR A 262 0.41 -13.02 8.96
N LYS A 263 0.79 -12.85 10.25
CA LYS A 263 -0.09 -13.15 11.40
C LYS A 263 -0.80 -11.92 11.94
N ILE A 264 -0.58 -10.76 11.32
CA ILE A 264 -1.18 -9.49 11.74
C ILE A 264 -2.20 -9.07 10.70
N MET A 265 -3.40 -8.79 11.19
CA MET A 265 -4.46 -8.15 10.44
C MET A 265 -4.86 -6.87 11.16
N PHE A 266 -5.50 -5.93 10.47
CA PHE A 266 -5.91 -4.70 11.13
C PHE A 266 -7.17 -4.11 10.49
N ALA A 267 -8.01 -3.52 11.34
CA ALA A 267 -9.22 -2.81 10.92
C ALA A 267 -9.03 -1.31 11.10
N THR A 268 -9.13 -0.55 10.01
CA THR A 268 -8.95 0.90 10.04
C THR A 268 -9.64 1.61 8.87
N GLN A 269 -9.64 2.93 8.91
CA GLN A 269 -10.15 3.80 7.84
C GLN A 269 -9.02 4.18 6.89
N LYS A 270 -9.36 4.44 5.63
CA LYS A 270 -8.43 4.95 4.62
C LYS A 270 -7.61 6.15 5.10
N LYS A 271 -8.25 7.12 5.76
CA LYS A 271 -7.60 8.34 6.26
C LYS A 271 -6.55 8.12 7.33
N ASN A 272 -6.49 6.92 7.93
CA ASN A 272 -5.49 6.57 8.93
C ASN A 272 -4.23 5.95 8.34
N LEU A 273 -4.32 5.40 7.14
CA LEU A 273 -3.17 4.88 6.39
C LEU A 273 -2.58 6.02 5.55
N LEU A 274 -1.34 6.35 5.76
CA LEU A 274 -0.65 7.42 5.06
C LEU A 274 0.46 6.84 4.20
N TYR A 275 0.61 7.35 2.97
CA TYR A 275 1.84 7.17 2.24
C TYR A 275 2.43 8.51 1.82
N GLY A 276 3.70 8.71 2.13
CA GLY A 276 4.46 9.87 1.73
C GLY A 276 5.16 9.62 0.40
N THR A 277 5.11 10.58 -0.50
CA THR A 277 5.82 10.51 -1.77
C THR A 277 6.25 11.89 -2.23
N TYR A 278 7.32 11.91 -3.03
CA TYR A 278 7.79 13.12 -3.68
C TYR A 278 7.99 12.81 -5.16
N LEU A 279 7.04 13.26 -5.98
CA LEU A 279 7.00 13.02 -7.43
C LEU A 279 7.18 14.29 -8.25
N GLU A 280 7.22 15.45 -7.58
CA GLU A 280 7.25 16.74 -8.25
C GLU A 280 8.54 17.46 -7.92
N SER A 281 9.61 17.27 -8.66
CA SER A 281 10.70 18.22 -8.83
C SER A 281 11.85 17.68 -9.67
N ASP A 282 12.80 18.55 -9.93
CA ASP A 282 14.12 18.35 -10.53
C ASP A 282 15.02 17.30 -9.82
N GLN A 283 14.49 16.56 -8.85
CA GLN A 283 15.23 15.58 -8.04
C GLN A 283 14.63 14.17 -8.04
N SER A 284 13.42 13.99 -8.61
CA SER A 284 12.93 12.67 -9.03
C SER A 284 13.11 12.62 -10.53
N PHE A 285 14.05 11.85 -11.01
CA PHE A 285 14.39 11.83 -12.41
C PHE A 285 14.29 10.41 -12.99
N VAL A 286 14.02 10.37 -14.27
CA VAL A 286 14.25 9.21 -15.10
C VAL A 286 15.30 9.63 -16.11
N ASP A 287 16.42 8.95 -16.12
CA ASP A 287 17.50 9.22 -17.05
C ASP A 287 17.93 7.92 -17.76
N ILE A 288 18.45 8.08 -18.96
CA ILE A 288 18.96 6.98 -19.76
C ILE A 288 20.38 7.28 -20.22
N MET A 289 21.23 6.28 -20.05
CA MET A 289 22.62 6.35 -20.48
C MET A 289 22.99 5.10 -21.27
N ARG A 290 23.94 5.24 -22.20
CA ARG A 290 24.59 4.09 -22.83
C ARG A 290 25.49 3.40 -21.79
N LYS A 291 25.27 2.11 -21.54
CA LYS A 291 26.11 1.31 -20.64
C LYS A 291 27.28 0.69 -21.42
N ASN A 292 26.99 0.13 -22.57
CA ASN A 292 28.00 -0.45 -23.50
C ASN A 292 27.49 -0.36 -24.95
N HIS A 293 28.14 -1.05 -25.88
CA HIS A 293 27.78 -1.02 -27.30
C HIS A 293 26.40 -1.64 -27.63
N TYR A 294 25.83 -2.43 -26.71
CA TYR A 294 24.59 -3.20 -26.94
C TYR A 294 23.52 -2.94 -25.85
N GLU A 295 23.89 -2.29 -24.76
CA GLU A 295 23.01 -2.09 -23.61
C GLU A 295 22.88 -0.60 -23.25
N MET A 296 21.67 -0.24 -22.87
CA MET A 296 21.34 1.01 -22.22
C MET A 296 21.05 0.77 -20.75
N SER A 297 21.24 1.79 -19.93
CA SER A 297 20.87 1.81 -18.52
C SER A 297 19.85 2.90 -18.27
N MET A 298 18.72 2.53 -17.67
CA MET A 298 17.68 3.45 -17.23
C MET A 298 17.75 3.59 -15.72
N ALA A 299 17.93 4.81 -15.25
CA ALA A 299 17.92 5.15 -13.83
C ALA A 299 16.65 5.92 -13.49
N SER A 300 16.03 5.58 -12.36
CA SER A 300 14.97 6.41 -11.79
C SER A 300 15.05 6.40 -10.27
N ASP A 301 14.57 7.47 -9.65
CA ASP A 301 14.52 7.59 -8.20
C ASP A 301 13.13 8.03 -7.73
N MET A 302 12.82 7.73 -6.48
CA MET A 302 11.60 8.17 -5.82
C MET A 302 11.78 8.27 -4.31
N TRP A 303 10.92 9.05 -3.67
CA TRP A 303 10.80 9.06 -2.22
C TRP A 303 9.51 8.38 -1.83
N ILE A 304 9.59 7.42 -0.92
CA ILE A 304 8.42 6.70 -0.42
C ILE A 304 8.57 6.37 1.06
N GLY A 305 7.44 6.31 1.74
CA GLY A 305 7.33 5.86 3.11
C GLY A 305 5.87 5.76 3.51
N VAL A 306 5.57 4.92 4.47
CA VAL A 306 4.21 4.70 4.97
C VAL A 306 4.20 4.77 6.48
N ASP A 307 3.04 5.13 7.05
CA ASP A 307 2.78 5.05 8.49
C ASP A 307 1.28 5.13 8.78
N PHE A 308 0.92 4.78 9.98
CA PHE A 308 -0.38 5.10 10.55
C PHE A 308 -0.42 6.55 11.01
N ARG A 309 -1.54 7.23 10.81
CA ARG A 309 -1.74 8.56 11.36
C ARG A 309 -1.88 8.53 12.89
N THR A 310 -2.54 7.49 13.41
CA THR A 310 -2.73 7.29 14.84
C THR A 310 -2.93 5.81 15.17
N LEU A 311 -2.58 5.41 16.39
CA LEU A 311 -2.81 4.07 16.93
C LEU A 311 -3.95 4.04 17.98
N ASP A 312 -4.77 5.10 18.07
CA ASP A 312 -5.89 5.16 19.00
C ASP A 312 -6.95 4.10 18.66
N LYS A 313 -7.41 3.36 19.68
CA LYS A 313 -8.42 2.29 19.56
C LYS A 313 -9.74 2.72 18.89
N ARG A 314 -10.03 4.03 18.89
CA ARG A 314 -11.21 4.60 18.23
C ARG A 314 -11.06 4.72 16.71
N VAL A 315 -9.84 4.53 16.18
CA VAL A 315 -9.50 4.70 14.75
C VAL A 315 -8.93 3.42 14.15
N ILE A 316 -8.23 2.61 14.94
CA ILE A 316 -7.59 1.37 14.46
C ILE A 316 -7.68 0.28 15.53
N LYS A 317 -7.82 -0.96 15.08
CA LYS A 317 -7.66 -2.14 15.90
C LYS A 317 -6.93 -3.24 15.15
N PHE A 318 -5.92 -3.79 15.79
CA PHE A 318 -5.10 -4.87 15.27
C PHE A 318 -5.59 -6.23 15.75
N ILE A 319 -5.32 -7.24 14.95
CA ILE A 319 -5.52 -8.64 15.28
C ILE A 319 -4.15 -9.33 15.17
N LYS A 320 -3.80 -10.12 16.17
CA LYS A 320 -2.68 -11.02 16.12
C LYS A 320 -3.21 -12.45 16.17
N LEU A 321 -2.94 -13.21 15.10
CA LEU A 321 -3.30 -14.63 15.03
C LEU A 321 -2.36 -15.45 15.90
N ALA A 322 -2.93 -16.44 16.63
CA ALA A 322 -2.17 -17.47 17.30
C ALA A 322 -1.46 -18.40 16.28
N ASP A 323 -0.41 -19.08 16.73
CA ASP A 323 0.36 -20.02 15.92
C ASP A 323 -0.43 -21.28 15.52
#